data_3c665a7a886a04e416d0f9343d182a95
#
_entry.id   3c665a7a886a04e416d0f9343d182a95
#
_cell.length_a   1.000
_cell.length_b   1.000
_cell.length_c   1.000
_cell.angle_alpha   90.00
_cell.angle_beta   90.00
_cell.angle_gamma   90.00
#
_symmetry.space_group_name_H-M   'P 1'
#
loop_
_entity.id
_entity.type
_entity.pdbx_description
1 polymer ?
#
loop_
_entity_poly.entity_id
_entity_poly.type
_entity_poly.pdbx_seq_one_letter_code
_entity_poly.pdbx_strand_id
1 'polypeptide(L)'
;MKNVLVINGPNLNMLGKRPKEHYGTKTLDEINELIKEEANGFFNVDFFKSNSEGDIVTKIQEALFIYDAIVINPGAYTHTSVAIHDALEMFLGPKIEVHLSKVDEREDFRKINFVRSVCTNTFAGRLEQSYVDAIKYLKNME
;
A
#
# COMPACT_ATOMS: atom_id res chain seq x y z
N MET A 1 -10.04 3.37 -18.81
CA MET A 1 -8.83 3.15 -17.97
C MET A 1 -9.19 2.28 -16.78
N LYS A 2 -8.27 1.44 -16.37
CA LYS A 2 -8.46 0.62 -15.18
C LYS A 2 -8.40 1.46 -13.90
N ASN A 3 -9.05 0.97 -12.86
CA ASN A 3 -9.18 1.64 -11.58
C ASN A 3 -8.27 0.98 -10.55
N VAL A 4 -7.44 1.79 -9.89
CA VAL A 4 -6.51 1.34 -8.86
C VAL A 4 -6.89 1.99 -7.53
N LEU A 5 -6.96 1.19 -6.48
CA LEU A 5 -7.18 1.67 -5.12
C LEU A 5 -5.85 1.62 -4.36
N VAL A 6 -5.46 2.77 -3.80
CA VAL A 6 -4.30 2.86 -2.90
C VAL A 6 -4.81 2.92 -1.47
N ILE A 7 -4.41 1.96 -0.65
CA ILE A 7 -4.81 1.85 0.76
C ILE A 7 -3.60 2.11 1.65
N ASN A 8 -3.76 3.03 2.60
CA ASN A 8 -2.74 3.35 3.60
C ASN A 8 -3.27 3.10 5.01
N GLY A 9 -2.54 2.31 5.77
CA GLY A 9 -2.89 1.89 7.12
C GLY A 9 -2.44 2.85 8.22
N PRO A 10 -2.34 2.35 9.46
CA PRO A 10 -2.16 3.19 10.65
C PRO A 10 -0.88 4.01 10.60
N ASN A 11 -0.98 5.22 11.11
CA ASN A 11 0.10 6.18 11.28
C ASN A 11 0.64 6.78 9.97
N LEU A 12 0.16 6.37 8.80
CA LEU A 12 0.61 6.94 7.53
C LEU A 12 0.04 8.34 7.31
N ASN A 13 -1.07 8.65 7.94
CA ASN A 13 -1.61 10.02 7.98
C ASN A 13 -0.69 11.00 8.73
N MET A 14 0.27 10.48 9.51
CA MET A 14 1.21 11.28 10.30
C MET A 14 2.58 11.44 9.61
N LEU A 15 2.69 11.05 8.35
CA LEU A 15 3.94 11.25 7.59
C LEU A 15 4.31 12.72 7.57
N GLY A 16 5.62 12.99 7.63
CA GLY A 16 6.18 14.32 7.85
C GLY A 16 6.55 14.56 9.32
N LYS A 17 5.97 13.79 10.25
CA LYS A 17 6.23 13.86 11.70
C LYS A 17 6.83 12.57 12.26
N ARG A 18 7.12 11.59 11.41
CA ARG A 18 7.72 10.31 11.80
C ARG A 18 9.23 10.34 11.56
N PRO A 19 10.01 9.39 12.17
CA PRO A 19 11.48 9.38 11.99
C PRO A 19 11.89 9.35 10.52
N LYS A 20 12.71 10.32 10.10
CA LYS A 20 13.09 10.54 8.70
C LYS A 20 13.82 9.36 8.09
N GLU A 21 14.66 8.65 8.86
CA GLU A 21 15.45 7.51 8.37
C GLU A 21 14.58 6.36 7.88
N HIS A 22 13.35 6.21 8.42
CA HIS A 22 12.43 5.14 8.03
C HIS A 22 11.36 5.61 7.06
N TYR A 23 10.92 6.87 7.18
CA TYR A 23 9.71 7.33 6.50
C TYR A 23 9.91 8.53 5.59
N GLY A 24 11.13 9.10 5.53
CA GLY A 24 11.40 10.27 4.71
C GLY A 24 10.76 11.53 5.26
N THR A 25 10.63 12.54 4.40
CA THR A 25 10.15 13.87 4.78
C THR A 25 8.82 14.27 4.14
N LYS A 26 8.34 13.51 3.15
CA LYS A 26 7.10 13.84 2.44
C LYS A 26 5.87 13.48 3.27
N THR A 27 4.84 14.30 3.15
CA THR A 27 3.52 14.01 3.71
C THR A 27 2.81 12.97 2.83
N LEU A 28 1.74 12.37 3.37
CA LEU A 28 0.94 11.43 2.59
C LEU A 28 0.32 12.11 1.36
N ASP A 29 -0.15 13.35 1.50
CA ASP A 29 -0.73 14.09 0.37
C ASP A 29 0.30 14.31 -0.74
N GLU A 30 1.55 14.63 -0.38
CA GLU A 30 2.64 14.77 -1.35
C GLU A 30 2.94 13.46 -2.06
N ILE A 31 2.92 12.34 -1.32
CA ILE A 31 3.10 11.00 -1.90
C ILE A 31 1.95 10.68 -2.86
N ASN A 32 0.72 10.99 -2.48
CA ASN A 32 -0.45 10.77 -3.35
C ASN A 32 -0.32 11.54 -4.67
N GLU A 33 0.23 12.76 -4.64
CA GLU A 33 0.47 13.52 -5.87
C GLU A 33 1.50 12.83 -6.78
N LEU A 34 2.56 12.25 -6.21
CA LEU A 34 3.54 11.49 -6.99
C LEU A 34 2.89 10.27 -7.66
N ILE A 35 2.01 9.61 -6.93
CA ILE A 35 1.28 8.44 -7.46
C ILE A 35 0.38 8.87 -8.62
N LYS A 36 -0.34 9.97 -8.47
CA LYS A 36 -1.21 10.51 -9.53
C LYS A 36 -0.42 10.85 -10.78
N GLU A 37 0.74 11.48 -10.62
CA GLU A 37 1.61 11.82 -11.75
C GLU A 37 2.06 10.57 -12.50
N GLU A 38 2.50 9.54 -11.79
CA GLU A 38 2.97 8.30 -12.42
C GLU A 38 1.83 7.56 -13.12
N ALA A 39 0.63 7.61 -12.55
CA ALA A 39 -0.56 6.91 -13.09
C ALA A 39 -1.24 7.68 -14.22
N ASN A 40 -0.90 8.96 -14.42
CA ASN A 40 -1.61 9.83 -15.37
C ASN A 40 -1.64 9.23 -16.77
N GLY A 41 -2.83 9.14 -17.34
CA GLY A 41 -3.04 8.57 -18.66
C GLY A 41 -3.12 7.04 -18.70
N PHE A 42 -2.86 6.34 -17.59
CA PHE A 42 -2.88 4.88 -17.49
C PHE A 42 -3.96 4.36 -16.57
N PHE A 43 -4.14 4.98 -15.41
CA PHE A 43 -5.07 4.52 -14.38
C PHE A 43 -5.85 5.67 -13.77
N ASN A 44 -7.10 5.36 -13.38
CA ASN A 44 -7.82 6.17 -12.40
C ASN A 44 -7.40 5.67 -11.02
N VAL A 45 -6.96 6.55 -10.15
CA VAL A 45 -6.47 6.18 -8.82
C VAL A 45 -7.32 6.83 -7.74
N ASP A 46 -7.82 6.02 -6.82
CA ASP A 46 -8.49 6.49 -5.61
C ASP A 46 -7.62 6.15 -4.40
N PHE A 47 -7.71 6.99 -3.37
CA PHE A 47 -6.91 6.86 -2.16
C PHE A 47 -7.80 6.65 -0.94
N PHE A 48 -7.41 5.74 -0.08
CA PHE A 48 -8.07 5.47 1.20
C PHE A 48 -7.02 5.35 2.28
N LYS A 49 -7.26 6.01 3.43
CA LYS A 49 -6.38 5.90 4.60
C LYS A 49 -7.22 5.67 5.84
N SER A 50 -6.74 4.83 6.74
CA SER A 50 -7.42 4.57 8.01
C SER A 50 -6.45 3.96 9.02
N ASN A 51 -6.65 4.32 10.29
CA ASN A 51 -5.96 3.67 11.41
C ASN A 51 -6.72 2.41 11.87
N SER A 52 -7.92 2.16 11.35
CA SER A 52 -8.80 1.08 11.77
C SER A 52 -8.61 -0.15 10.90
N GLU A 53 -8.26 -1.27 11.52
CA GLU A 53 -8.16 -2.56 10.84
C GLU A 53 -9.48 -2.95 10.19
N GLY A 54 -10.59 -2.77 10.90
CA GLY A 54 -11.93 -3.10 10.38
C GLY A 54 -12.30 -2.28 9.16
N ASP A 55 -11.98 -0.99 9.16
CA ASP A 55 -12.26 -0.11 8.03
C ASP A 55 -11.45 -0.52 6.81
N ILE A 56 -10.20 -0.94 7.01
CA ILE A 56 -9.34 -1.42 5.92
C ILE A 56 -9.92 -2.71 5.33
N VAL A 57 -10.33 -3.64 6.18
CA VAL A 57 -10.97 -4.89 5.72
C VAL A 57 -12.22 -4.59 4.91
N THR A 58 -13.10 -3.70 5.40
CA THR A 58 -14.32 -3.31 4.70
C THR A 58 -13.99 -2.67 3.34
N LYS A 59 -12.97 -1.83 3.29
CA LYS A 59 -12.56 -1.17 2.04
C LYS A 59 -12.07 -2.18 1.01
N ILE A 60 -11.32 -3.18 1.44
CA ILE A 60 -10.88 -4.26 0.54
C ILE A 60 -12.08 -5.04 0.01
N GLN A 61 -13.06 -5.34 0.86
CA GLN A 61 -14.29 -6.03 0.45
C GLN A 61 -15.05 -5.22 -0.61
N GLU A 62 -15.19 -3.92 -0.40
CA GLU A 62 -15.83 -3.04 -1.38
C GLU A 62 -15.07 -3.02 -2.70
N ALA A 63 -13.74 -3.11 -2.63
CA ALA A 63 -12.88 -3.06 -3.81
C ALA A 63 -13.08 -4.25 -4.75
N LEU A 64 -13.58 -5.39 -4.25
CA LEU A 64 -13.80 -6.60 -5.07
C LEU A 64 -14.62 -6.33 -6.34
N PHE A 65 -15.51 -5.36 -6.28
CA PHE A 65 -16.47 -5.10 -7.36
C PHE A 65 -16.20 -3.80 -8.12
N ILE A 66 -15.21 -3.01 -7.68
CA ILE A 66 -15.00 -1.65 -8.19
C ILE A 66 -13.63 -1.47 -8.82
N TYR A 67 -12.60 -2.07 -8.23
CA TYR A 67 -11.21 -1.82 -8.62
C TYR A 67 -10.58 -3.00 -9.34
N ASP A 68 -9.65 -2.68 -10.23
CA ASP A 68 -8.88 -3.69 -10.99
C ASP A 68 -7.60 -4.10 -10.27
N ALA A 69 -7.06 -3.23 -9.43
CA ALA A 69 -5.83 -3.49 -8.68
C ALA A 69 -5.84 -2.74 -7.35
N ILE A 70 -5.08 -3.27 -6.39
CA ILE A 70 -4.86 -2.64 -5.08
C ILE A 70 -3.36 -2.43 -4.87
N VAL A 71 -3.00 -1.23 -4.41
CA VAL A 71 -1.68 -0.92 -3.85
C VAL A 71 -1.90 -0.66 -2.37
N ILE A 72 -1.27 -1.44 -1.49
CA ILE A 72 -1.52 -1.36 -0.06
C ILE A 72 -0.25 -1.23 0.75
N ASN A 73 -0.23 -0.23 1.62
CA ASN A 73 0.73 -0.13 2.71
C ASN A 73 -0.05 -0.33 4.02
N PRO A 74 -0.04 -1.56 4.57
CA PRO A 74 -0.82 -1.85 5.77
C PRO A 74 -0.25 -1.25 7.06
N GLY A 75 0.93 -0.61 6.98
CA GLY A 75 1.61 -0.12 8.17
C GLY A 75 1.92 -1.27 9.12
N ALA A 76 1.76 -1.03 10.42
CA ALA A 76 2.05 -2.05 11.44
C ALA A 76 1.14 -3.28 11.35
N TYR A 77 -0.03 -3.17 10.73
CA TYR A 77 -0.90 -4.34 10.54
C TYR A 77 -0.29 -5.41 9.64
N THR A 78 0.74 -5.09 8.88
CA THR A 78 1.52 -6.07 8.11
C THR A 78 2.00 -7.21 9.00
N HIS A 79 2.32 -6.91 10.24
CA HIS A 79 2.97 -7.84 11.19
C HIS A 79 1.99 -8.52 12.13
N THR A 80 0.70 -8.15 12.10
CA THR A 80 -0.28 -8.60 13.09
C THR A 80 -1.61 -9.03 12.50
N SER A 81 -1.98 -8.56 11.31
CA SER A 81 -3.38 -8.71 10.85
C SER A 81 -3.57 -9.90 9.91
N VAL A 82 -4.07 -10.97 10.46
CA VAL A 82 -4.61 -12.09 9.67
C VAL A 82 -5.91 -11.65 8.97
N ALA A 83 -6.68 -10.73 9.58
CA ALA A 83 -7.92 -10.24 8.98
C ALA A 83 -7.68 -9.52 7.64
N ILE A 84 -6.64 -8.69 7.55
CA ILE A 84 -6.28 -8.01 6.30
C ILE A 84 -5.75 -9.05 5.29
N HIS A 85 -4.96 -10.02 5.72
CA HIS A 85 -4.52 -11.14 4.88
C HIS A 85 -5.73 -11.82 4.23
N ASP A 86 -6.72 -12.19 5.03
CA ASP A 86 -7.90 -12.91 4.55
C ASP A 86 -8.71 -12.07 3.56
N ALA A 87 -8.85 -10.77 3.83
CA ALA A 87 -9.56 -9.86 2.93
C ALA A 87 -8.84 -9.73 1.58
N LEU A 88 -7.52 -9.55 1.60
CA LEU A 88 -6.71 -9.45 0.37
C LEU A 88 -6.77 -10.72 -0.46
N GLU A 89 -6.83 -11.86 0.20
CA GLU A 89 -6.90 -13.17 -0.48
C GLU A 89 -8.13 -13.26 -1.39
N MET A 90 -9.22 -12.60 -1.03
CA MET A 90 -10.46 -12.61 -1.83
C MET A 90 -10.37 -11.72 -3.08
N PHE A 91 -9.48 -10.73 -3.09
CA PHE A 91 -9.33 -9.83 -4.24
C PHE A 91 -8.48 -10.54 -5.30
N LEU A 92 -9.05 -10.75 -6.50
CA LEU A 92 -8.42 -11.57 -7.54
C LEU A 92 -7.47 -10.80 -8.45
N GLY A 93 -7.56 -9.48 -8.51
CA GLY A 93 -6.67 -8.66 -9.32
C GLY A 93 -5.27 -8.51 -8.69
N PRO A 94 -4.37 -7.79 -9.36
CA PRO A 94 -3.04 -7.50 -8.81
C PRO A 94 -3.14 -6.77 -7.47
N LYS A 95 -2.31 -7.20 -6.52
CA LYS A 95 -2.20 -6.59 -5.18
C LYS A 95 -0.73 -6.35 -4.90
N ILE A 96 -0.36 -5.10 -4.72
CA ILE A 96 1.03 -4.73 -4.54
C ILE A 96 1.23 -4.22 -3.11
N GLU A 97 2.08 -4.91 -2.36
CA GLU A 97 2.47 -4.50 -1.02
C GLU A 97 3.53 -3.40 -1.12
N VAL A 98 3.36 -2.31 -0.35
CA VAL A 98 4.31 -1.19 -0.34
C VAL A 98 4.69 -0.83 1.09
N HIS A 99 5.95 -0.53 1.30
CA HIS A 99 6.48 0.03 2.55
C HIS A 99 7.50 1.12 2.22
N LEU A 100 7.49 2.21 2.99
CA LEU A 100 8.49 3.26 2.87
C LEU A 100 9.85 2.79 3.37
N SER A 101 9.87 2.09 4.51
CA SER A 101 11.09 1.62 5.14
C SER A 101 11.50 0.23 4.66
N LYS A 102 12.74 -0.14 4.96
CA LYS A 102 13.24 -1.50 4.77
C LYS A 102 12.78 -2.33 5.98
N VAL A 103 11.51 -2.71 6.00
CA VAL A 103 10.87 -3.32 7.18
C VAL A 103 11.59 -4.59 7.65
N ASP A 104 12.14 -5.39 6.73
CA ASP A 104 12.83 -6.63 7.07
C ASP A 104 14.20 -6.39 7.76
N GLU A 105 14.70 -5.15 7.71
CA GLU A 105 15.99 -4.75 8.33
C GLU A 105 15.80 -3.97 9.61
N ARG A 106 14.57 -3.88 10.12
CA ARG A 106 14.25 -3.17 11.37
C ARG A 106 14.16 -4.16 12.53
N GLU A 107 13.30 -3.87 13.53
CA GLU A 107 13.14 -4.75 14.70
C GLU A 107 12.65 -6.14 14.27
N ASP A 108 13.01 -7.17 15.02
CA ASP A 108 12.71 -8.57 14.66
C ASP A 108 11.22 -8.84 14.49
N PHE A 109 10.34 -8.17 15.26
CA PHE A 109 8.89 -8.38 15.10
C PHE A 109 8.38 -7.92 13.74
N ARG A 110 9.12 -7.07 13.01
CA ARG A 110 8.74 -6.60 11.67
C ARG A 110 9.10 -7.60 10.57
N LYS A 111 9.79 -8.68 10.89
CA LYS A 111 10.08 -9.77 9.94
C LYS A 111 8.87 -10.66 9.71
N ILE A 112 7.91 -10.66 10.65
CA ILE A 112 6.65 -11.36 10.46
C ILE A 112 5.80 -10.53 9.49
N ASN A 113 5.33 -11.17 8.42
CA ASN A 113 4.57 -10.48 7.38
C ASN A 113 3.40 -11.36 6.93
N PHE A 114 2.18 -10.91 7.24
CA PHE A 114 0.96 -11.67 6.91
C PHE A 114 0.36 -11.30 5.56
N VAL A 115 0.88 -10.27 4.88
CA VAL A 115 0.26 -9.81 3.62
C VAL A 115 1.04 -10.22 2.38
N ARG A 116 2.35 -10.40 2.49
CA ARG A 116 3.21 -10.67 1.32
C ARG A 116 2.79 -11.92 0.56
N SER A 117 2.40 -12.97 1.26
CA SER A 117 2.04 -14.25 0.62
C SER A 117 0.78 -14.17 -0.25
N VAL A 118 -0.08 -13.18 -0.02
CA VAL A 118 -1.30 -12.98 -0.81
C VAL A 118 -1.19 -11.80 -1.78
N CYS A 119 -0.03 -11.17 -1.86
CA CYS A 119 0.23 -10.07 -2.80
C CYS A 119 0.99 -10.55 -4.02
N THR A 120 0.82 -9.84 -5.12
CA THR A 120 1.46 -10.14 -6.40
C THR A 120 2.95 -9.80 -6.37
N ASN A 121 3.30 -8.68 -5.74
CA ASN A 121 4.68 -8.22 -5.59
C ASN A 121 4.79 -7.26 -4.41
N THR A 122 6.02 -6.93 -4.03
CA THR A 122 6.35 -6.06 -2.91
C THR A 122 7.40 -5.04 -3.33
N PHE A 123 7.18 -3.77 -2.95
CA PHE A 123 8.17 -2.70 -3.11
C PHE A 123 8.37 -2.03 -1.75
N ALA A 124 9.60 -2.02 -1.27
CA ALA A 124 9.92 -1.53 0.08
C ALA A 124 11.30 -0.91 0.12
N GLY A 125 11.50 0.04 1.04
CA GLY A 125 12.83 0.54 1.36
C GLY A 125 13.35 1.69 0.50
N ARG A 126 12.54 2.20 -0.41
CA ARG A 126 12.91 3.34 -1.24
C ARG A 126 12.09 4.58 -0.93
N LEU A 127 11.56 4.67 0.30
CA LEU A 127 10.70 5.76 0.74
C LEU A 127 9.51 5.92 -0.21
N GLU A 128 9.16 7.16 -0.59
CA GLU A 128 8.03 7.44 -1.50
C GLU A 128 8.20 6.79 -2.88
N GLN A 129 9.44 6.54 -3.31
CA GLN A 129 9.69 5.87 -4.58
C GLN A 129 9.12 4.45 -4.61
N SER A 130 8.99 3.80 -3.46
CA SER A 130 8.38 2.48 -3.37
C SER A 130 6.94 2.46 -3.92
N TYR A 131 6.17 3.53 -3.65
CA TYR A 131 4.82 3.68 -4.22
C TYR A 131 4.87 3.88 -5.74
N VAL A 132 5.78 4.72 -6.20
CA VAL A 132 5.95 4.98 -7.64
C VAL A 132 6.34 3.69 -8.36
N ASP A 133 7.23 2.90 -7.77
CA ASP A 133 7.65 1.60 -8.31
C ASP A 133 6.45 0.65 -8.45
N ALA A 134 5.53 0.66 -7.49
CA ALA A 134 4.32 -0.15 -7.55
C ALA A 134 3.46 0.21 -8.76
N ILE A 135 3.26 1.51 -9.00
CA ILE A 135 2.49 1.98 -10.16
C ILE A 135 3.20 1.60 -11.46
N LYS A 136 4.51 1.76 -11.53
CA LYS A 136 5.29 1.35 -12.73
C LYS A 136 5.13 -0.14 -13.00
N TYR A 137 5.15 -0.96 -11.96
CA TYR A 137 4.93 -2.39 -12.09
C TYR A 137 3.55 -2.69 -12.68
N LEU A 138 2.51 -2.03 -12.19
CA LEU A 138 1.15 -2.20 -12.72
C LEU A 138 1.06 -1.77 -14.19
N LYS A 139 1.73 -0.68 -14.57
CA LYS A 139 1.75 -0.23 -15.97
C LYS A 139 2.38 -1.29 -16.88
N ASN A 140 3.42 -1.96 -16.41
CA ASN A 140 4.12 -2.99 -17.19
C ASN A 140 3.32 -4.28 -17.33
N MET A 141 2.27 -4.47 -16.53
CA MET A 141 1.36 -5.62 -16.65
C MET A 141 0.30 -5.42 -17.74
N GLU A 142 0.14 -4.21 -18.22
CA GLU A 142 -0.86 -3.86 -19.24
C GLU A 142 -0.49 -4.26 -20.67
#